data_a0e29c05ead33d31fb112eedb27c5ce8
#
_entry.id   a0e29c05ead33d31fb112eedb27c5ce8
#
_cell.length_a   1.000
_cell.length_b   1.000
_cell.length_c   1.000
_cell.angle_alpha   90.00
_cell.angle_beta   90.00
_cell.angle_gamma   90.00
#
_symmetry.space_group_name_H-M   'P 1'
#
loop_
_entity.id
_entity.type
_entity.pdbx_description
1 polymer ?
#
loop_
_entity_poly.entity_id
_entity_poly.type
_entity_poly.pdbx_seq_one_letter_code
_entity_poly.pdbx_strand_id
1 'polypeptide(L)'
;MNKTLCGIDISKDWLDAYIEPIGTAGRFANDAAGIAELAAFCRSHGVDLVVMEASGGYERLAFLLLWEMGQPCGMANARSVRYFAEAMGYLEKTDQIDAAVIARYGQVKRLQPAPPPSVAQQRLKALVARLSQVTGDLTIQKQRRSAARDAETIISLDEVIALLKRQSRRLEGEIASLIDDDPLWACLDQAFRSLKGVASRTVARLMAELPEIGILSNKAIAKLAGLAPIANDSGKRSGRRSVRGGREGPRSILFLVARTVARYDPHLAAFHQRLQDAGKEKMVIRIALARKLLVILNAKARDARIHFANAT
;
A
#
# COMPACT_ATOMS: atom_id res chain seq x y z
N MET A 1 -26.98 -14.04 10.16
CA MET A 1 -26.19 -15.23 10.51
C MET A 1 -24.74 -14.79 10.72
N ASN A 2 -24.09 -15.26 11.78
CA ASN A 2 -22.66 -15.05 11.95
C ASN A 2 -21.93 -15.89 10.88
N LYS A 3 -21.02 -15.26 10.14
CA LYS A 3 -20.17 -15.94 9.16
C LYS A 3 -19.16 -16.84 9.88
N THR A 4 -18.89 -17.99 9.31
CA THR A 4 -17.79 -18.87 9.75
C THR A 4 -16.49 -18.38 9.14
N LEU A 5 -15.54 -17.95 9.96
CA LEU A 5 -14.26 -17.40 9.52
C LEU A 5 -13.11 -18.31 9.94
N CYS A 6 -12.15 -18.48 9.03
CA CYS A 6 -10.88 -19.11 9.35
C CYS A 6 -9.80 -18.02 9.43
N GLY A 7 -9.20 -17.80 10.61
CA GLY A 7 -8.01 -16.99 10.76
C GLY A 7 -6.76 -17.81 10.54
N ILE A 8 -5.77 -17.26 9.85
CA ILE A 8 -4.51 -17.94 9.58
C ILE A 8 -3.36 -17.05 10.05
N ASP A 9 -2.56 -17.55 10.98
CA ASP A 9 -1.21 -17.04 11.23
C ASP A 9 -0.22 -17.73 10.32
N ILE A 10 0.66 -16.95 9.68
CA ILE A 10 1.50 -17.40 8.57
C ILE A 10 2.97 -17.18 8.89
N SER A 11 3.72 -18.26 8.89
CA SER A 11 5.17 -18.26 8.94
C SER A 11 5.76 -18.69 7.58
N LYS A 12 7.08 -18.76 7.51
CA LYS A 12 7.79 -19.23 6.31
C LYS A 12 7.36 -20.65 5.91
N ASP A 13 7.26 -21.53 6.89
CA ASP A 13 7.11 -22.97 6.66
C ASP A 13 5.72 -23.50 7.03
N TRP A 14 4.93 -22.72 7.82
CA TRP A 14 3.67 -23.19 8.40
C TRP A 14 2.54 -22.18 8.29
N LEU A 15 1.33 -22.72 8.23
CA LEU A 15 0.03 -22.06 8.28
C LEU A 15 -0.74 -22.58 9.49
N ASP A 16 -0.89 -21.78 10.53
CA ASP A 16 -1.69 -22.10 11.70
C ASP A 16 -3.09 -21.55 11.51
N ALA A 17 -4.09 -22.42 11.41
CA ALA A 17 -5.47 -22.08 11.12
C ALA A 17 -6.37 -22.28 12.34
N TYR A 18 -7.35 -21.38 12.51
CA TYR A 18 -8.39 -21.49 13.54
C TYR A 18 -9.74 -21.06 12.99
N ILE A 19 -10.78 -21.87 13.21
CA ILE A 19 -12.12 -21.62 12.70
C ILE A 19 -13.05 -21.10 13.81
N GLU A 20 -13.53 -19.88 13.67
CA GLU A 20 -14.51 -19.24 14.53
C GLU A 20 -15.91 -19.32 13.87
N PRO A 21 -17.00 -19.68 14.59
CA PRO A 21 -17.10 -19.94 16.03
C PRO A 21 -16.90 -21.41 16.44
N ILE A 22 -16.51 -22.30 15.54
CA ILE A 22 -16.45 -23.77 15.75
C ILE A 22 -15.41 -24.13 16.80
N GLY A 23 -14.28 -23.39 16.87
CA GLY A 23 -13.20 -23.65 17.81
C GLY A 23 -12.19 -24.69 17.35
N THR A 24 -12.23 -25.08 16.07
CA THR A 24 -11.34 -26.10 15.50
C THR A 24 -10.05 -25.45 14.97
N ALA A 25 -8.89 -26.02 15.29
CA ALA A 25 -7.58 -25.58 14.82
C ALA A 25 -6.91 -26.65 13.97
N GLY A 26 -5.98 -26.21 13.11
CA GLY A 26 -5.14 -27.10 12.29
C GLY A 26 -3.84 -26.41 11.91
N ARG A 27 -2.80 -27.20 11.64
CA ARG A 27 -1.50 -26.72 11.15
C ARG A 27 -1.19 -27.39 9.81
N PHE A 28 -0.81 -26.60 8.83
CA PHE A 28 -0.57 -27.03 7.44
C PHE A 28 0.78 -26.48 6.96
N ALA A 29 1.42 -27.15 6.02
CA ALA A 29 2.64 -26.63 5.40
C ALA A 29 2.34 -25.40 4.53
N ASN A 30 3.25 -24.43 4.50
CA ASN A 30 3.11 -23.26 3.62
C ASN A 30 3.68 -23.55 2.22
N ASP A 31 3.16 -24.61 1.60
CA ASP A 31 3.41 -25.04 0.24
C ASP A 31 2.10 -25.41 -0.48
N ALA A 32 2.20 -25.77 -1.75
CA ALA A 32 1.01 -26.08 -2.56
C ALA A 32 0.17 -27.23 -2.00
N ALA A 33 0.79 -28.25 -1.42
CA ALA A 33 0.10 -29.41 -0.87
C ALA A 33 -0.62 -29.05 0.45
N GLY A 34 0.08 -28.42 1.39
CA GLY A 34 -0.52 -28.01 2.66
C GLY A 34 -1.61 -26.94 2.48
N ILE A 35 -1.48 -26.06 1.48
CA ILE A 35 -2.54 -25.08 1.15
C ILE A 35 -3.78 -25.80 0.59
N ALA A 36 -3.61 -26.87 -0.21
CA ALA A 36 -4.74 -27.68 -0.68
C ALA A 36 -5.45 -28.42 0.47
N GLU A 37 -4.69 -28.93 1.44
CA GLU A 37 -5.22 -29.53 2.67
C GLU A 37 -5.99 -28.48 3.50
N LEU A 38 -5.44 -27.29 3.66
CA LEU A 38 -6.11 -26.16 4.33
C LEU A 38 -7.41 -25.77 3.61
N ALA A 39 -7.42 -25.74 2.28
CA ALA A 39 -8.64 -25.48 1.51
C ALA A 39 -9.71 -26.54 1.73
N ALA A 40 -9.31 -27.83 1.79
CA ALA A 40 -10.21 -28.93 2.13
C ALA A 40 -10.75 -28.82 3.56
N PHE A 41 -9.89 -28.48 4.52
CA PHE A 41 -10.26 -28.20 5.90
C PHE A 41 -11.26 -27.04 6.01
N CYS A 42 -11.05 -25.93 5.31
CA CYS A 42 -12.00 -24.82 5.27
C CYS A 42 -13.36 -25.24 4.69
N ARG A 43 -13.37 -25.99 3.58
CA ARG A 43 -14.61 -26.48 2.94
C ARG A 43 -15.39 -27.43 3.85
N SER A 44 -14.73 -28.39 4.51
CA SER A 44 -15.39 -29.34 5.42
C SER A 44 -16.09 -28.71 6.60
N HIS A 45 -15.66 -27.49 6.99
CA HIS A 45 -16.23 -26.73 8.09
C HIS A 45 -17.11 -25.56 7.64
N GLY A 46 -17.40 -25.43 6.34
CA GLY A 46 -18.28 -24.38 5.81
C GLY A 46 -17.74 -22.95 6.02
N VAL A 47 -16.43 -22.77 5.83
CA VAL A 47 -15.79 -21.44 6.01
C VAL A 47 -16.21 -20.48 4.91
N ASP A 48 -16.84 -19.36 5.31
CA ASP A 48 -17.27 -18.29 4.41
C ASP A 48 -16.12 -17.37 3.95
N LEU A 49 -15.13 -17.16 4.83
CA LEU A 49 -14.01 -16.26 4.57
C LEU A 49 -12.75 -16.71 5.33
N VAL A 50 -11.66 -16.82 4.62
CA VAL A 50 -10.33 -16.97 5.21
C VAL A 50 -9.74 -15.58 5.44
N VAL A 51 -9.23 -15.33 6.64
CA VAL A 51 -8.60 -14.06 7.04
C VAL A 51 -7.14 -14.31 7.34
N MET A 52 -6.27 -13.56 6.67
CA MET A 52 -4.81 -13.62 6.85
C MET A 52 -4.26 -12.28 7.28
N GLU A 53 -3.15 -12.31 7.98
CA GLU A 53 -2.34 -11.13 8.26
C GLU A 53 -1.18 -11.02 7.25
N ALA A 54 -0.82 -9.78 6.86
CA ALA A 54 0.33 -9.54 6.00
C ALA A 54 1.63 -9.79 6.78
N SER A 55 2.33 -10.89 6.49
CA SER A 55 3.51 -11.40 7.21
C SER A 55 4.80 -11.32 6.37
N GLY A 56 5.03 -10.17 5.71
CA GLY A 56 6.27 -9.92 4.97
C GLY A 56 6.36 -10.60 3.60
N GLY A 57 5.28 -11.21 3.11
CA GLY A 57 5.20 -11.85 1.80
C GLY A 57 4.98 -13.36 1.83
N TYR A 58 5.09 -13.99 2.99
CA TYR A 58 4.82 -15.43 3.15
C TYR A 58 3.34 -15.76 2.91
N GLU A 59 2.44 -14.79 3.08
CA GLU A 59 1.00 -14.91 2.83
C GLU A 59 0.63 -15.03 1.36
N ARG A 60 1.51 -14.65 0.45
CA ARG A 60 1.16 -14.48 -0.97
C ARG A 60 0.76 -15.79 -1.64
N LEU A 61 1.50 -16.87 -1.39
CA LEU A 61 1.23 -18.16 -1.99
C LEU A 61 -0.12 -18.70 -1.50
N ALA A 62 -0.32 -18.71 -0.19
CA ALA A 62 -1.57 -19.16 0.42
C ALA A 62 -2.77 -18.35 -0.07
N PHE A 63 -2.64 -17.03 -0.12
CA PHE A 63 -3.71 -16.14 -0.60
C PHE A 63 -4.10 -16.41 -2.06
N LEU A 64 -3.11 -16.60 -2.95
CA LEU A 64 -3.34 -16.87 -4.36
C LEU A 64 -4.01 -18.24 -4.56
N LEU A 65 -3.42 -19.31 -4.01
CA LEU A 65 -3.91 -20.67 -4.22
C LEU A 65 -5.28 -20.92 -3.59
N LEU A 66 -5.53 -20.40 -2.38
CA LEU A 66 -6.87 -20.49 -1.77
C LEU A 66 -7.92 -19.77 -2.62
N TRP A 67 -7.58 -18.59 -3.16
CA TRP A 67 -8.49 -17.86 -4.04
C TRP A 67 -8.77 -18.63 -5.35
N GLU A 68 -7.75 -19.21 -5.98
CA GLU A 68 -7.89 -20.05 -7.18
C GLU A 68 -8.73 -21.32 -6.92
N MET A 69 -8.68 -21.86 -5.71
CA MET A 69 -9.51 -22.98 -5.27
C MET A 69 -10.95 -22.57 -4.88
N GLY A 70 -11.33 -21.32 -5.12
CA GLY A 70 -12.65 -20.80 -4.84
C GLY A 70 -12.92 -20.46 -3.37
N GLN A 71 -11.89 -20.42 -2.51
CA GLN A 71 -12.03 -20.04 -1.12
C GLN A 71 -11.88 -18.52 -0.98
N PRO A 72 -12.93 -17.78 -0.55
CA PRO A 72 -12.82 -16.34 -0.36
C PRO A 72 -11.79 -15.99 0.71
N CYS A 73 -10.92 -15.00 0.41
CA CYS A 73 -9.87 -14.57 1.30
C CYS A 73 -9.92 -13.06 1.55
N GLY A 74 -9.52 -12.64 2.74
CA GLY A 74 -9.39 -11.23 3.14
C GLY A 74 -8.11 -10.98 3.91
N MET A 75 -7.49 -9.80 3.67
CA MET A 75 -6.26 -9.40 4.36
C MET A 75 -6.55 -8.50 5.54
N ALA A 76 -6.06 -8.86 6.71
CA ALA A 76 -6.07 -8.03 7.91
C ALA A 76 -4.79 -7.17 7.99
N ASN A 77 -4.91 -6.00 8.58
CA ASN A 77 -3.74 -5.16 8.87
C ASN A 77 -3.09 -5.62 10.18
N ALA A 78 -1.86 -6.09 10.13
CA ALA A 78 -1.07 -6.60 11.25
C ALA A 78 -1.13 -5.71 12.50
N ARG A 79 -0.91 -4.42 12.32
CA ARG A 79 -0.97 -3.47 13.43
C ARG A 79 -2.35 -3.37 14.07
N SER A 80 -3.41 -3.49 13.26
CA SER A 80 -4.79 -3.44 13.77
C SER A 80 -5.17 -4.72 14.49
N VAL A 81 -4.71 -5.88 14.01
CA VAL A 81 -4.88 -7.18 14.69
C VAL A 81 -4.20 -7.15 16.05
N ARG A 82 -2.96 -6.65 16.12
CA ARG A 82 -2.23 -6.53 17.38
C ARG A 82 -2.95 -5.64 18.40
N TYR A 83 -3.41 -4.45 18.00
CA TYR A 83 -4.19 -3.58 18.90
C TYR A 83 -5.52 -4.21 19.31
N PHE A 84 -6.13 -5.00 18.45
CA PHE A 84 -7.33 -5.74 18.78
C PHE A 84 -7.04 -6.83 19.81
N ALA A 85 -5.96 -7.59 19.66
CA ALA A 85 -5.51 -8.58 20.65
C ALA A 85 -5.30 -7.95 22.04
N GLU A 86 -4.53 -6.85 22.09
CA GLU A 86 -4.29 -6.10 23.32
C GLU A 86 -5.61 -5.61 23.97
N ALA A 87 -6.52 -5.05 23.17
CA ALA A 87 -7.82 -4.56 23.65
C ALA A 87 -8.75 -5.68 24.15
N MET A 88 -8.61 -6.89 23.63
CA MET A 88 -9.36 -8.07 24.06
C MET A 88 -8.70 -8.83 25.22
N GLY A 89 -7.56 -8.35 25.71
CA GLY A 89 -6.84 -8.95 26.84
C GLY A 89 -5.96 -10.16 26.50
N TYR A 90 -5.71 -10.41 25.22
CA TYR A 90 -4.75 -11.44 24.81
C TYR A 90 -3.31 -10.92 24.98
N LEU A 91 -2.69 -11.27 26.11
CA LEU A 91 -1.32 -10.89 26.44
C LEU A 91 -0.30 -11.96 26.02
N GLU A 92 -0.76 -13.21 25.91
CA GLU A 92 0.05 -14.34 25.46
C GLU A 92 0.17 -14.34 23.94
N LYS A 93 1.34 -14.76 23.47
CA LYS A 93 1.62 -14.90 22.04
C LYS A 93 1.98 -16.33 21.72
N THR A 94 1.06 -17.04 21.06
CA THR A 94 1.30 -18.34 20.44
C THR A 94 0.62 -18.35 19.06
N ASP A 95 1.15 -19.11 18.11
CA ASP A 95 0.64 -19.16 16.74
C ASP A 95 -0.87 -19.50 16.68
N GLN A 96 -1.36 -20.38 17.58
CA GLN A 96 -2.79 -20.71 17.67
C GLN A 96 -3.65 -19.57 18.22
N ILE A 97 -3.15 -18.84 19.22
CA ILE A 97 -3.85 -17.66 19.75
C ILE A 97 -3.89 -16.57 18.68
N ASP A 98 -2.80 -16.38 17.94
CA ASP A 98 -2.71 -15.40 16.87
C ASP A 98 -3.71 -15.72 15.75
N ALA A 99 -3.86 -16.99 15.32
CA ALA A 99 -4.86 -17.41 14.34
C ALA A 99 -6.31 -17.18 14.83
N ALA A 100 -6.61 -17.48 16.09
CA ALA A 100 -7.92 -17.22 16.68
C ALA A 100 -8.24 -15.72 16.76
N VAL A 101 -7.26 -14.89 17.13
CA VAL A 101 -7.38 -13.43 17.16
C VAL A 101 -7.63 -12.88 15.78
N ILE A 102 -6.94 -13.39 14.74
CA ILE A 102 -7.14 -12.99 13.34
C ILE A 102 -8.58 -13.32 12.89
N ALA A 103 -9.11 -14.51 13.21
CA ALA A 103 -10.47 -14.90 12.88
C ALA A 103 -11.50 -13.95 13.54
N ARG A 104 -11.37 -13.72 14.85
CA ARG A 104 -12.25 -12.81 15.61
C ARG A 104 -12.17 -11.36 15.14
N TYR A 105 -10.95 -10.89 14.84
CA TYR A 105 -10.77 -9.57 14.25
C TYR A 105 -11.53 -9.45 12.92
N GLY A 106 -11.42 -10.46 12.05
CA GLY A 106 -12.14 -10.53 10.78
C GLY A 106 -13.64 -10.41 10.96
N GLN A 107 -14.19 -11.10 11.95
CA GLN A 107 -15.62 -11.08 12.29
C GLN A 107 -16.07 -9.70 12.81
N VAL A 108 -15.39 -9.16 13.81
CA VAL A 108 -15.72 -7.84 14.41
C VAL A 108 -15.58 -6.71 13.40
N LYS A 109 -14.53 -6.76 12.57
CA LYS A 109 -14.26 -5.79 11.51
C LYS A 109 -15.18 -5.94 10.31
N ARG A 110 -15.91 -7.05 10.20
CA ARG A 110 -16.73 -7.43 9.04
C ARG A 110 -15.91 -7.36 7.75
N LEU A 111 -14.73 -7.99 7.78
CA LEU A 111 -13.87 -8.02 6.61
C LEU A 111 -14.61 -8.60 5.41
N GLN A 112 -14.36 -8.01 4.24
CA GLN A 112 -14.91 -8.49 2.98
C GLN A 112 -13.81 -9.23 2.20
N PRO A 113 -14.19 -10.25 1.42
CA PRO A 113 -13.24 -10.89 0.51
C PRO A 113 -12.73 -9.87 -0.52
N ALA A 114 -11.47 -10.00 -0.87
CA ALA A 114 -10.85 -9.19 -1.92
C ALA A 114 -10.00 -10.10 -2.81
N PRO A 115 -10.08 -9.96 -4.14
CA PRO A 115 -9.26 -10.76 -5.04
C PRO A 115 -7.77 -10.44 -4.84
N PRO A 116 -6.88 -11.39 -5.11
CA PRO A 116 -5.45 -11.13 -5.14
C PRO A 116 -5.14 -10.07 -6.21
N PRO A 117 -4.10 -9.25 -5.99
CA PRO A 117 -3.63 -8.34 -7.02
C PRO A 117 -3.26 -9.11 -8.30
N SER A 118 -3.56 -8.53 -9.48
CA SER A 118 -3.16 -9.15 -10.75
C SER A 118 -1.64 -9.33 -10.84
N VAL A 119 -1.19 -10.25 -11.69
CA VAL A 119 0.25 -10.50 -11.92
C VAL A 119 0.95 -9.20 -12.33
N ALA A 120 0.34 -8.41 -13.21
CA ALA A 120 0.86 -7.10 -13.61
C ALA A 120 0.99 -6.14 -12.43
N GLN A 121 -0.03 -6.06 -11.54
CA GLN A 121 0.00 -5.22 -10.35
C GLN A 121 1.10 -5.67 -9.36
N GLN A 122 1.29 -6.96 -9.20
CA GLN A 122 2.37 -7.50 -8.35
C GLN A 122 3.75 -7.16 -8.93
N ARG A 123 3.92 -7.31 -10.26
CA ARG A 123 5.15 -6.97 -10.98
C ARG A 123 5.46 -5.47 -10.87
N LEU A 124 4.47 -4.61 -11.12
CA LEU A 124 4.63 -3.15 -10.97
C LEU A 124 5.08 -2.79 -9.55
N LYS A 125 4.44 -3.35 -8.54
CA LYS A 125 4.80 -3.11 -7.14
C LYS A 125 6.23 -3.55 -6.84
N ALA A 126 6.66 -4.71 -7.34
CA ALA A 126 8.03 -5.21 -7.16
C ALA A 126 9.08 -4.32 -7.84
N LEU A 127 8.83 -3.90 -9.09
CA LEU A 127 9.72 -3.02 -9.85
C LEU A 127 9.84 -1.64 -9.19
N VAL A 128 8.73 -1.06 -8.75
CA VAL A 128 8.70 0.24 -8.06
C VAL A 128 9.43 0.17 -6.72
N ALA A 129 9.25 -0.90 -5.95
CA ALA A 129 9.96 -1.12 -4.70
C ALA A 129 11.48 -1.23 -4.96
N ARG A 130 11.89 -2.01 -5.98
CA ARG A 130 13.31 -2.14 -6.35
C ARG A 130 13.91 -0.82 -6.83
N LEU A 131 13.19 -0.06 -7.65
CA LEU A 131 13.62 1.27 -8.08
C LEU A 131 13.82 2.23 -6.90
N SER A 132 12.95 2.16 -5.91
CA SER A 132 13.08 2.96 -4.68
C SER A 132 14.35 2.60 -3.90
N GLN A 133 14.66 1.30 -3.76
CA GLN A 133 15.90 0.82 -3.12
C GLN A 133 17.14 1.32 -3.89
N VAL A 134 17.21 1.07 -5.20
CA VAL A 134 18.33 1.50 -6.04
C VAL A 134 18.53 3.02 -6.00
N THR A 135 17.44 3.79 -5.95
CA THR A 135 17.53 5.26 -5.85
C THR A 135 18.02 5.71 -4.46
N GLY A 136 17.63 5.01 -3.41
CA GLY A 136 18.14 5.21 -2.05
C GLY A 136 19.65 4.95 -1.98
N ASP A 137 20.09 3.78 -2.46
CA ASP A 137 21.49 3.39 -2.51
C ASP A 137 22.32 4.39 -3.31
N LEU A 138 21.80 4.81 -4.47
CA LEU A 138 22.47 5.83 -5.31
C LEU A 138 22.65 7.16 -4.55
N THR A 139 21.68 7.56 -3.74
CA THR A 139 21.79 8.77 -2.93
C THR A 139 22.87 8.64 -1.86
N ILE A 140 22.91 7.50 -1.18
CA ILE A 140 23.93 7.18 -0.16
C ILE A 140 25.34 7.18 -0.79
N GLN A 141 25.52 6.52 -1.94
CA GLN A 141 26.83 6.48 -2.60
C GLN A 141 27.28 7.86 -3.08
N LYS A 142 26.37 8.70 -3.59
CA LYS A 142 26.68 10.09 -3.95
C LYS A 142 27.12 10.93 -2.73
N GLN A 143 26.48 10.74 -1.57
CA GLN A 143 26.89 11.41 -0.33
C GLN A 143 28.28 10.95 0.12
N ARG A 144 28.57 9.64 0.09
CA ARG A 144 29.89 9.10 0.38
C ARG A 144 30.96 9.65 -0.57
N ARG A 145 30.64 9.69 -1.87
CA ARG A 145 31.50 10.23 -2.92
C ARG A 145 31.86 11.70 -2.67
N SER A 146 30.89 12.51 -2.21
CA SER A 146 31.14 13.95 -1.93
C SER A 146 32.06 14.17 -0.72
N ALA A 147 32.12 13.21 0.20
CA ALA A 147 32.96 13.27 1.38
C ALA A 147 34.37 12.63 1.16
N ALA A 148 34.54 11.76 0.15
CA ALA A 148 35.77 11.07 -0.13
C ALA A 148 36.88 12.02 -0.61
N ARG A 149 38.12 11.75 -0.21
CA ARG A 149 39.30 12.53 -0.58
C ARG A 149 40.38 11.64 -1.26
N ASP A 150 40.41 10.36 -0.94
CA ASP A 150 41.34 9.39 -1.51
C ASP A 150 40.90 9.00 -2.93
N ALA A 151 41.87 8.95 -3.87
CA ALA A 151 41.64 8.72 -5.29
C ALA A 151 41.03 7.34 -5.58
N GLU A 152 41.55 6.28 -4.96
CA GLU A 152 41.05 4.90 -5.15
C GLU A 152 39.64 4.73 -4.59
N THR A 153 39.37 5.32 -3.43
CA THR A 153 38.03 5.35 -2.85
C THR A 153 37.04 6.06 -3.78
N ILE A 154 37.44 7.16 -4.40
CA ILE A 154 36.64 7.91 -5.36
C ILE A 154 36.29 7.07 -6.58
N ILE A 155 37.31 6.40 -7.17
CA ILE A 155 37.11 5.53 -8.33
C ILE A 155 36.13 4.42 -8.02
N SER A 156 36.29 3.71 -6.91
CA SER A 156 35.39 2.63 -6.47
C SER A 156 33.95 3.13 -6.28
N LEU A 157 33.76 4.30 -5.67
CA LEU A 157 32.42 4.89 -5.50
C LEU A 157 31.79 5.31 -6.82
N ASP A 158 32.56 5.84 -7.76
CA ASP A 158 32.09 6.25 -9.08
C ASP A 158 31.64 5.03 -9.91
N GLU A 159 32.29 3.89 -9.81
CA GLU A 159 31.88 2.62 -10.43
C GLU A 159 30.53 2.15 -9.90
N VAL A 160 30.33 2.12 -8.58
CA VAL A 160 29.06 1.75 -7.95
C VAL A 160 27.95 2.71 -8.34
N ILE A 161 28.24 4.03 -8.35
CA ILE A 161 27.28 5.05 -8.79
C ILE A 161 26.87 4.84 -10.25
N ALA A 162 27.84 4.51 -11.13
CA ALA A 162 27.56 4.22 -12.54
C ALA A 162 26.69 2.98 -12.71
N LEU A 163 26.95 1.91 -11.94
CA LEU A 163 26.13 0.69 -11.92
C LEU A 163 24.68 1.00 -11.48
N LEU A 164 24.50 1.68 -10.36
CA LEU A 164 23.18 2.03 -9.81
C LEU A 164 22.40 2.93 -10.77
N LYS A 165 23.05 3.87 -11.47
CA LYS A 165 22.42 4.69 -12.51
C LYS A 165 21.91 3.83 -13.68
N ARG A 166 22.69 2.84 -14.15
CA ARG A 166 22.25 1.92 -15.22
C ARG A 166 21.06 1.07 -14.77
N GLN A 167 21.10 0.52 -13.55
CA GLN A 167 19.99 -0.24 -13.00
C GLN A 167 18.71 0.60 -12.86
N SER A 168 18.84 1.85 -12.38
CA SER A 168 17.70 2.77 -12.27
C SER A 168 17.02 3.00 -13.63
N ARG A 169 17.80 3.28 -14.69
CA ARG A 169 17.27 3.49 -16.03
C ARG A 169 16.59 2.25 -16.59
N ARG A 170 17.18 1.05 -16.38
CA ARG A 170 16.56 -0.21 -16.81
C ARG A 170 15.23 -0.44 -16.13
N LEU A 171 15.16 -0.27 -14.80
CA LEU A 171 13.91 -0.43 -14.05
C LEU A 171 12.85 0.58 -14.48
N GLU A 172 13.25 1.82 -14.77
CA GLU A 172 12.33 2.83 -15.31
C GLU A 172 11.76 2.45 -16.68
N GLY A 173 12.57 1.89 -17.56
CA GLY A 173 12.13 1.37 -18.85
C GLY A 173 11.16 0.20 -18.69
N GLU A 174 11.45 -0.77 -17.84
CA GLU A 174 10.57 -1.91 -17.55
C GLU A 174 9.22 -1.45 -16.96
N ILE A 175 9.23 -0.45 -16.07
CA ILE A 175 8.01 0.13 -15.51
C ILE A 175 7.21 0.85 -16.59
N ALA A 176 7.85 1.63 -17.46
CA ALA A 176 7.19 2.33 -18.55
C ALA A 176 6.52 1.35 -19.50
N SER A 177 7.24 0.32 -19.98
CA SER A 177 6.66 -0.72 -20.85
C SER A 177 5.48 -1.41 -20.18
N LEU A 178 5.59 -1.77 -18.91
CA LEU A 178 4.49 -2.44 -18.19
C LEU A 178 3.23 -1.55 -18.07
N ILE A 179 3.41 -0.23 -17.95
CA ILE A 179 2.29 0.73 -17.92
C ILE A 179 1.70 0.92 -19.31
N ASP A 180 2.52 1.00 -20.36
CA ASP A 180 2.08 1.21 -21.72
C ASP A 180 1.37 -0.03 -22.30
N ASP A 181 1.75 -1.24 -21.86
CA ASP A 181 1.14 -2.51 -22.28
C ASP A 181 -0.29 -2.72 -21.72
N ASP A 182 -0.69 -2.00 -20.67
CA ASP A 182 -2.04 -2.06 -20.12
C ASP A 182 -2.82 -0.80 -20.51
N PRO A 183 -3.86 -0.90 -21.37
CA PRO A 183 -4.59 0.26 -21.88
C PRO A 183 -5.23 1.13 -20.78
N LEU A 184 -5.71 0.54 -19.69
CA LEU A 184 -6.24 1.30 -18.55
C LEU A 184 -5.11 2.06 -17.84
N TRP A 185 -3.95 1.43 -17.68
CA TRP A 185 -2.80 2.06 -17.02
C TRP A 185 -2.21 3.18 -17.87
N ALA A 186 -2.15 3.01 -19.18
CA ALA A 186 -1.75 4.07 -20.11
C ALA A 186 -2.69 5.29 -20.02
N CYS A 187 -4.01 5.07 -19.97
CA CYS A 187 -5.00 6.13 -19.73
C CYS A 187 -4.78 6.84 -18.39
N LEU A 188 -4.48 6.10 -17.32
CA LEU A 188 -4.20 6.67 -16.00
C LEU A 188 -2.89 7.47 -15.99
N ASP A 189 -1.82 6.97 -16.63
CA ASP A 189 -0.56 7.70 -16.77
C ASP A 189 -0.77 9.03 -17.47
N GLN A 190 -1.47 9.04 -18.61
CA GLN A 190 -1.80 10.24 -19.34
C GLN A 190 -2.60 11.23 -18.48
N ALA A 191 -3.63 10.75 -17.78
CA ALA A 191 -4.47 11.56 -16.92
C ALA A 191 -3.67 12.21 -15.78
N PHE A 192 -2.74 11.49 -15.16
CA PHE A 192 -1.92 12.03 -14.07
C PHE A 192 -0.85 13.00 -14.58
N ARG A 193 -0.19 12.68 -15.66
CA ARG A 193 0.84 13.53 -16.27
C ARG A 193 0.29 14.80 -16.94
N SER A 194 -1.01 14.88 -17.15
CA SER A 194 -1.68 16.14 -17.56
C SER A 194 -1.51 17.25 -16.51
N LEU A 195 -1.19 16.90 -15.24
CA LEU A 195 -0.78 17.87 -14.23
C LEU A 195 0.73 18.12 -14.32
N LYS A 196 1.11 19.30 -14.78
CA LYS A 196 2.52 19.69 -14.89
C LYS A 196 3.21 19.61 -13.53
N GLY A 197 4.31 18.85 -13.48
CA GLY A 197 5.05 18.56 -12.26
C GLY A 197 4.79 17.17 -11.67
N VAL A 198 3.84 16.40 -12.22
CA VAL A 198 3.66 14.97 -11.94
C VAL A 198 4.48 14.18 -12.96
N ALA A 199 5.59 13.59 -12.52
CA ALA A 199 6.50 12.82 -13.36
C ALA A 199 6.15 11.32 -13.35
N SER A 200 6.64 10.56 -14.34
CA SER A 200 6.39 9.11 -14.50
C SER A 200 6.70 8.30 -13.23
N ARG A 201 7.77 8.61 -12.50
CA ARG A 201 8.06 7.95 -11.21
C ARG A 201 6.96 8.15 -10.17
N THR A 202 6.34 9.32 -10.14
CA THR A 202 5.21 9.62 -9.23
C THR A 202 3.99 8.81 -9.60
N VAL A 203 3.69 8.75 -10.92
CA VAL A 203 2.58 7.95 -11.44
C VAL A 203 2.78 6.48 -11.13
N ALA A 204 3.91 5.91 -11.49
CA ALA A 204 4.25 4.51 -11.24
C ALA A 204 4.09 4.14 -9.76
N ARG A 205 4.59 5.01 -8.87
CA ARG A 205 4.49 4.79 -7.43
C ARG A 205 3.05 4.86 -6.92
N LEU A 206 2.25 5.80 -7.42
CA LEU A 206 0.83 5.88 -7.05
C LEU A 206 0.07 4.66 -7.56
N MET A 207 0.29 4.21 -8.78
CA MET A 207 -0.36 3.03 -9.35
C MET A 207 0.04 1.74 -8.63
N ALA A 208 1.32 1.61 -8.24
CA ALA A 208 1.82 0.45 -7.52
C ALA A 208 1.32 0.37 -6.07
N GLU A 209 1.28 1.51 -5.36
CA GLU A 209 1.05 1.56 -3.91
C GLU A 209 -0.37 2.01 -3.54
N LEU A 210 -1.13 2.57 -4.50
CA LEU A 210 -2.49 3.08 -4.29
C LEU A 210 -3.42 2.69 -5.47
N PRO A 211 -3.55 1.39 -5.81
CA PRO A 211 -4.35 0.93 -6.94
C PRO A 211 -5.84 1.31 -6.83
N GLU A 212 -6.31 1.64 -5.63
CA GLU A 212 -7.68 2.09 -5.35
C GLU A 212 -7.97 3.53 -5.81
N ILE A 213 -6.97 4.23 -6.38
CA ILE A 213 -7.14 5.59 -6.90
C ILE A 213 -8.14 5.60 -8.07
N GLY A 214 -9.08 6.53 -8.00
CA GLY A 214 -10.20 6.61 -8.94
C GLY A 214 -11.39 5.70 -8.58
N ILE A 215 -11.23 4.78 -7.62
CA ILE A 215 -12.30 3.86 -7.16
C ILE A 215 -12.91 4.37 -5.85
N LEU A 216 -12.06 4.70 -4.88
CA LEU A 216 -12.51 5.15 -3.57
C LEU A 216 -12.98 6.61 -3.57
N SER A 217 -13.85 6.95 -2.60
CA SER A 217 -14.22 8.35 -2.35
C SER A 217 -13.01 9.18 -1.92
N ASN A 218 -13.09 10.50 -2.12
CA ASN A 218 -12.00 11.42 -1.74
C ASN A 218 -11.64 11.37 -0.24
N LYS A 219 -12.61 11.07 0.63
CA LYS A 219 -12.38 10.89 2.07
C LYS A 219 -11.64 9.58 2.36
N ALA A 220 -12.08 8.49 1.71
CA ALA A 220 -11.51 7.16 1.89
C ALA A 220 -10.08 7.09 1.36
N ILE A 221 -9.81 7.60 0.14
CA ILE A 221 -8.47 7.59 -0.45
C ILE A 221 -7.49 8.47 0.34
N ALA A 222 -7.94 9.63 0.86
CA ALA A 222 -7.11 10.48 1.71
C ALA A 222 -6.76 9.79 3.05
N LYS A 223 -7.69 9.03 3.63
CA LYS A 223 -7.44 8.23 4.83
C LYS A 223 -6.46 7.09 4.55
N LEU A 224 -6.66 6.38 3.43
CA LEU A 224 -5.79 5.28 2.99
C LEU A 224 -4.35 5.74 2.72
N ALA A 225 -4.18 6.91 2.10
CA ALA A 225 -2.87 7.53 1.87
C ALA A 225 -2.27 8.22 3.12
N GLY A 226 -2.96 8.19 4.26
CA GLY A 226 -2.47 8.84 5.48
C GLY A 226 -2.37 10.37 5.40
N LEU A 227 -3.23 11.01 4.57
CA LEU A 227 -3.28 12.46 4.38
C LEU A 227 -4.59 13.09 4.94
N ALA A 228 -5.46 12.27 5.54
CA ALA A 228 -6.64 12.79 6.23
C ALA A 228 -6.27 13.30 7.63
N PRO A 229 -6.60 14.55 7.99
CA PRO A 229 -6.43 15.02 9.36
C PRO A 229 -7.40 14.30 10.28
N ILE A 230 -6.87 13.68 11.33
CA ILE A 230 -7.64 12.94 12.32
C ILE A 230 -7.95 13.89 13.46
N ALA A 231 -9.24 13.98 13.85
CA ALA A 231 -9.67 14.74 15.00
C ALA A 231 -9.13 14.10 16.29
N ASN A 232 -8.84 14.95 17.27
CA ASN A 232 -8.46 14.55 18.62
C ASN A 232 -9.20 15.45 19.62
N ASP A 233 -10.53 15.41 19.52
CA ASP A 233 -11.43 16.22 20.33
C ASP A 233 -11.94 15.39 21.51
N SER A 234 -12.02 15.96 22.70
CA SER A 234 -12.58 15.31 23.88
C SER A 234 -13.33 16.32 24.75
N GLY A 235 -14.61 16.09 25.00
CA GLY A 235 -15.47 16.99 25.77
C GLY A 235 -15.44 18.43 25.17
N LYS A 236 -15.08 19.42 25.98
CA LYS A 236 -14.97 20.84 25.55
C LYS A 236 -13.64 21.17 24.85
N ARG A 237 -12.69 20.23 24.79
CA ARG A 237 -11.36 20.44 24.19
C ARG A 237 -11.37 20.08 22.73
N SER A 238 -11.12 21.05 21.83
CA SER A 238 -10.78 20.79 20.43
C SER A 238 -9.26 20.67 20.30
N GLY A 239 -8.79 19.43 20.04
CA GLY A 239 -7.37 19.13 19.91
C GLY A 239 -6.82 19.45 18.52
N ARG A 240 -5.48 19.61 18.44
CA ARG A 240 -4.78 19.79 17.16
C ARG A 240 -4.97 18.55 16.28
N ARG A 241 -5.49 18.74 15.08
CA ARG A 241 -5.63 17.67 14.10
C ARG A 241 -4.29 17.33 13.46
N SER A 242 -3.95 16.05 13.43
CA SER A 242 -2.71 15.55 12.81
C SER A 242 -3.00 14.43 11.82
N VAL A 243 -2.11 14.22 10.86
CA VAL A 243 -2.16 13.07 9.95
C VAL A 243 -1.42 11.91 10.59
N ARG A 244 -2.04 10.73 10.59
CA ARG A 244 -1.43 9.49 11.10
C ARG A 244 -2.03 8.26 10.42
N GLY A 245 -1.30 7.15 10.46
CA GLY A 245 -1.71 5.89 9.81
C GLY A 245 -1.67 6.00 8.28
N GLY A 246 -2.38 5.12 7.61
CA GLY A 246 -2.39 5.01 6.15
C GLY A 246 -1.08 4.48 5.57
N ARG A 247 -1.00 4.44 4.22
CA ARG A 247 0.18 3.98 3.48
C ARG A 247 1.22 5.09 3.40
N GLU A 248 2.43 4.81 3.85
CA GLU A 248 3.52 5.80 3.90
C GLU A 248 4.03 6.20 2.51
N GLY A 249 4.16 5.25 1.60
CA GLY A 249 4.70 5.49 0.26
C GLY A 249 3.93 6.55 -0.52
N PRO A 250 2.60 6.42 -0.72
CA PRO A 250 1.78 7.45 -1.36
C PRO A 250 1.83 8.79 -0.64
N ARG A 251 1.83 8.81 0.70
CA ARG A 251 1.95 10.04 1.46
C ARG A 251 3.27 10.75 1.18
N SER A 252 4.38 10.01 1.20
CA SER A 252 5.72 10.56 1.01
C SER A 252 5.90 11.14 -0.38
N ILE A 253 5.49 10.43 -1.43
CA ILE A 253 5.65 10.93 -2.80
C ILE A 253 4.76 12.15 -3.07
N LEU A 254 3.51 12.13 -2.60
CA LEU A 254 2.59 13.25 -2.75
C LEU A 254 3.09 14.50 -1.98
N PHE A 255 3.66 14.30 -0.79
CA PHE A 255 4.26 15.38 -0.02
C PHE A 255 5.44 16.04 -0.73
N LEU A 256 6.28 15.25 -1.42
CA LEU A 256 7.40 15.76 -2.21
C LEU A 256 6.92 16.52 -3.44
N VAL A 257 5.97 15.96 -4.18
CA VAL A 257 5.54 16.45 -5.49
C VAL A 257 4.56 17.63 -5.38
N ALA A 258 3.74 17.69 -4.34
CA ALA A 258 2.69 18.72 -4.20
C ALA A 258 3.21 20.15 -4.32
N ARG A 259 4.40 20.45 -3.75
CA ARG A 259 5.02 21.77 -3.86
C ARG A 259 5.46 22.09 -5.29
N THR A 260 5.95 21.10 -6.03
CA THR A 260 6.35 21.28 -7.42
C THR A 260 5.13 21.54 -8.30
N VAL A 261 4.07 20.75 -8.14
CA VAL A 261 2.81 20.93 -8.89
C VAL A 261 2.18 22.30 -8.59
N ALA A 262 2.20 22.74 -7.33
CA ALA A 262 1.66 24.05 -6.94
C ALA A 262 2.37 25.25 -7.61
N ARG A 263 3.55 25.07 -8.20
CA ARG A 263 4.21 26.13 -8.99
C ARG A 263 3.64 26.28 -10.40
N TYR A 264 2.98 25.24 -10.91
CA TYR A 264 2.50 25.18 -12.27
C TYR A 264 0.96 25.18 -12.37
N ASP A 265 0.28 24.75 -11.31
CA ASP A 265 -1.19 24.70 -11.26
C ASP A 265 -1.73 25.93 -10.51
N PRO A 266 -2.48 26.82 -11.20
CA PRO A 266 -2.99 28.05 -10.58
C PRO A 266 -3.91 27.80 -9.37
N HIS A 267 -4.71 26.74 -9.39
CA HIS A 267 -5.61 26.43 -8.27
C HIS A 267 -4.85 25.97 -7.03
N LEU A 268 -3.78 25.17 -7.22
CA LEU A 268 -2.92 24.77 -6.12
C LEU A 268 -2.04 25.91 -5.63
N ALA A 269 -1.59 26.80 -6.51
CA ALA A 269 -0.86 28.03 -6.14
C ALA A 269 -1.74 28.96 -5.29
N ALA A 270 -2.96 29.23 -5.71
CA ALA A 270 -3.92 30.04 -4.95
C ALA A 270 -4.27 29.41 -3.59
N PHE A 271 -4.44 28.08 -3.57
CA PHE A 271 -4.66 27.36 -2.31
C PHE A 271 -3.46 27.44 -1.37
N HIS A 272 -2.23 27.34 -1.90
CA HIS A 272 -0.99 27.53 -1.15
C HIS A 272 -0.92 28.92 -0.53
N GLN A 273 -1.12 29.97 -1.35
CA GLN A 273 -1.08 31.37 -0.90
C GLN A 273 -2.11 31.62 0.20
N ARG A 274 -3.36 31.20 0.00
CA ARG A 274 -4.41 31.35 1.02
C ARG A 274 -4.04 30.74 2.38
N LEU A 275 -3.35 29.60 2.39
CA LEU A 275 -2.91 28.98 3.64
C LEU A 275 -1.74 29.73 4.29
N GLN A 276 -0.86 30.34 3.48
CA GLN A 276 0.21 31.20 3.96
C GLN A 276 -0.36 32.48 4.59
N ASP A 277 -1.29 33.14 3.91
CA ASP A 277 -1.97 34.34 4.40
C ASP A 277 -2.74 34.10 5.70
N ALA A 278 -3.29 32.88 5.85
CA ALA A 278 -3.93 32.44 7.09
C ALA A 278 -2.94 32.02 8.19
N GLY A 279 -1.65 32.27 8.03
CA GLY A 279 -0.61 32.03 9.03
C GLY A 279 -0.37 30.55 9.36
N LYS A 280 -0.71 29.62 8.45
CA LYS A 280 -0.51 28.19 8.71
C LYS A 280 0.97 27.80 8.66
N GLU A 281 1.37 26.88 9.54
CA GLU A 281 2.73 26.35 9.58
C GLU A 281 3.12 25.68 8.25
N LYS A 282 4.37 25.80 7.83
CA LYS A 282 4.91 25.26 6.57
C LYS A 282 4.60 23.76 6.37
N MET A 283 4.69 22.96 7.44
CA MET A 283 4.42 21.53 7.38
C MET A 283 2.92 21.24 7.16
N VAL A 284 2.04 22.01 7.83
CA VAL A 284 0.59 21.90 7.65
C VAL A 284 0.20 22.26 6.22
N ILE A 285 0.78 23.31 5.65
CA ILE A 285 0.55 23.73 4.25
C ILE A 285 0.96 22.59 3.29
N ARG A 286 2.16 22.01 3.47
CA ARG A 286 2.64 20.92 2.60
C ARG A 286 1.74 19.69 2.64
N ILE A 287 1.26 19.29 3.80
CA ILE A 287 0.32 18.18 3.95
C ILE A 287 -1.04 18.51 3.33
N ALA A 288 -1.54 19.73 3.51
CA ALA A 288 -2.79 20.16 2.89
C ALA A 288 -2.70 20.18 1.35
N LEU A 289 -1.57 20.65 0.78
CA LEU A 289 -1.28 20.59 -0.64
C LEU A 289 -1.23 19.12 -1.15
N ALA A 290 -0.53 18.23 -0.44
CA ALA A 290 -0.44 16.82 -0.80
C ALA A 290 -1.83 16.16 -0.82
N ARG A 291 -2.67 16.47 0.16
CA ARG A 291 -4.06 16.00 0.19
C ARG A 291 -4.88 16.57 -0.96
N LYS A 292 -4.76 17.87 -1.25
CA LYS A 292 -5.47 18.51 -2.36
C LYS A 292 -5.06 17.91 -3.69
N LEU A 293 -3.76 17.70 -3.91
CA LEU A 293 -3.22 17.02 -5.08
C LEU A 293 -3.78 15.59 -5.22
N LEU A 294 -3.79 14.81 -4.13
CA LEU A 294 -4.40 13.46 -4.16
C LEU A 294 -5.86 13.49 -4.58
N VAL A 295 -6.65 14.44 -4.09
CA VAL A 295 -8.06 14.57 -4.45
C VAL A 295 -8.22 14.89 -5.94
N ILE A 296 -7.38 15.75 -6.50
CA ILE A 296 -7.37 16.06 -7.94
C ILE A 296 -7.00 14.82 -8.75
N LEU A 297 -5.93 14.11 -8.37
CA LEU A 297 -5.51 12.88 -9.03
C LEU A 297 -6.58 11.78 -8.93
N ASN A 298 -7.26 11.67 -7.80
CA ASN A 298 -8.35 10.71 -7.62
C ASN A 298 -9.56 11.02 -8.54
N ALA A 299 -9.89 12.29 -8.74
CA ALA A 299 -10.92 12.71 -9.69
C ALA A 299 -10.50 12.36 -11.13
N LYS A 300 -9.30 12.76 -11.54
CA LYS A 300 -8.77 12.44 -12.88
C LYS A 300 -8.71 10.92 -13.15
N ALA A 301 -8.34 10.13 -12.16
CA ALA A 301 -8.33 8.67 -12.28
C ALA A 301 -9.74 8.11 -12.45
N ARG A 302 -10.73 8.66 -11.76
CA ARG A 302 -12.13 8.27 -11.91
C ARG A 302 -12.63 8.56 -13.32
N ASP A 303 -12.38 9.77 -13.81
CA ASP A 303 -12.79 10.19 -15.15
C ASP A 303 -12.12 9.33 -16.24
N ALA A 304 -10.82 9.03 -16.09
CA ALA A 304 -10.08 8.12 -16.98
C ALA A 304 -10.65 6.70 -16.98
N ARG A 305 -11.01 6.15 -15.80
CA ARG A 305 -11.64 4.83 -15.69
C ARG A 305 -13.03 4.78 -16.33
N ILE A 306 -13.84 5.82 -16.14
CA ILE A 306 -15.17 5.92 -16.77
C ILE A 306 -15.03 6.02 -18.30
N HIS A 307 -14.12 6.87 -18.76
CA HIS A 307 -13.86 7.03 -20.21
C HIS A 307 -13.40 5.70 -20.82
N PHE A 308 -12.48 5.00 -20.17
CA PHE A 308 -11.98 3.70 -20.61
C PHE A 308 -13.11 2.65 -20.69
N ALA A 309 -13.94 2.55 -19.63
CA ALA A 309 -15.07 1.61 -19.60
C ALA A 309 -16.15 1.89 -20.65
N ASN A 310 -16.29 3.13 -21.09
CA ASN A 310 -17.25 3.50 -22.15
C ASN A 310 -16.69 3.31 -23.58
N ALA A 311 -15.37 3.14 -23.71
CA ALA A 311 -14.69 2.95 -24.99
C ALA A 311 -14.41 1.48 -25.33
N THR A 312 -14.53 0.59 -24.33
CA THR A 312 -14.41 -0.88 -24.45
C THR A 312 -15.77 -1.56 -24.40
#